data_745057802196b9c09bc9ff02f0aec7d1
#
_entry.id   745057802196b9c09bc9ff02f0aec7d1
#
_cell.length_a   1.000
_cell.length_b   1.000
_cell.length_c   1.000
_cell.angle_alpha   90.00
_cell.angle_beta   90.00
_cell.angle_gamma   90.00
#
_symmetry.space_group_name_H-M   'P 1'
#
loop_
_entity.id
_entity.type
_entity.pdbx_description
1 polymer ?
#
loop_
_entity_poly.entity_id
_entity_poly.type
_entity_poly.pdbx_seq_one_letter_code
_entity_poly.pdbx_strand_id
1 'polypeptide(L)'
;MKKQDAPWAFLDQYRGRLFQGEWPTIPQMLEITCERFGERRALTAFEPVTLAMSWKEVRAAARRTAAYLLAHGVRRGDRVALTGKNCPEWAVAYLGILAAGAVVVPLDHQLGVQEMANLIRFVEAPALFADEEKLESLAGAGASLRLSLAPGRPNYVLQLPDTQEPLGAQAETDTAAILFTSGTTGTPKGVTLSHRNLVADCYLSQANLRVLPTDVFYALMPIHHSYTMTAVFLICVSSGAEVLFGQKMVSKHILEDLKRGRVTMFLGVPMLFNRLLIGIRKGLREKGLAVFALIRGLMLASGLIKKLFRVNPGKKMFGFLLKKVSLENIRICISGGGPLPASTFRQFNQLGIDFVQGYGLTETSPIVALNPVEHYKETSVGKVIPQVQMRIREPDAEGRGEILIRGPVVMQGYYRNDAATREVLSGDGWLSTGDVGYLDHENYLFLTGRKKSMIVTEGGKNVYPEEIEDRFQLHGEIEQILVRGFLLDRKMMTEGIEAVVFPSAEQLKESGTDPQDKEAVRLRIQAVIDEVNSRLLPYQKIQRLSIVDQAMEMTTTKKIKRFKVST
;
A
#
# COMPACT_ATOMS: atom_id res chain seq x y z
N MET A 1 9.28 -17.98 17.87
CA MET A 1 10.61 -17.33 17.66
C MET A 1 11.16 -17.00 19.03
N LYS A 2 12.37 -17.42 19.38
CA LYS A 2 13.02 -17.00 20.64
C LYS A 2 13.30 -15.51 20.52
N LYS A 3 13.22 -14.75 21.62
CA LYS A 3 13.43 -13.28 21.63
C LYS A 3 14.77 -12.86 21.02
N GLN A 4 15.80 -13.71 21.13
CA GLN A 4 17.13 -13.49 20.54
C GLN A 4 17.21 -13.66 19.02
N ASP A 5 16.23 -14.34 18.40
CA ASP A 5 16.19 -14.57 16.95
C ASP A 5 15.29 -13.54 16.21
N ALA A 6 14.70 -12.59 16.93
CA ALA A 6 13.84 -11.56 16.36
C ALA A 6 14.68 -10.54 15.55
N PRO A 7 14.24 -10.12 14.36
CA PRO A 7 14.95 -9.13 13.54
C PRO A 7 15.24 -7.82 14.27
N TRP A 8 14.47 -7.49 15.31
CA TRP A 8 14.59 -6.30 16.15
C TRP A 8 15.32 -6.53 17.47
N ALA A 9 15.90 -7.72 17.73
CA ALA A 9 16.62 -8.00 18.99
C ALA A 9 17.75 -7.02 19.29
N PHE A 10 18.36 -6.44 18.24
CA PHE A 10 19.39 -5.43 18.37
C PHE A 10 18.92 -4.15 19.11
N LEU A 11 17.63 -3.86 19.16
CA LEU A 11 17.07 -2.70 19.87
C LEU A 11 17.37 -2.74 21.37
N ASP A 12 17.55 -3.92 21.95
CA ASP A 12 17.87 -4.06 23.37
C ASP A 12 19.22 -3.40 23.74
N GLN A 13 20.15 -3.24 22.78
CA GLN A 13 21.41 -2.51 22.97
C GLN A 13 21.23 -0.99 23.13
N TYR A 14 20.10 -0.46 22.67
CA TYR A 14 19.75 0.96 22.69
C TYR A 14 18.74 1.30 23.79
N ARG A 15 18.07 0.28 24.33
CA ARG A 15 17.11 0.44 25.42
C ARG A 15 17.84 0.90 26.69
N GLY A 16 17.25 1.86 27.41
CA GLY A 16 17.87 2.52 28.55
C GLY A 16 18.78 3.69 28.17
N ARG A 17 19.29 3.76 26.94
CA ARG A 17 20.17 4.84 26.46
C ARG A 17 19.42 5.80 25.51
N LEU A 18 18.78 5.30 24.46
CA LEU A 18 18.06 6.12 23.48
C LEU A 18 16.55 6.10 23.69
N PHE A 19 16.01 5.05 24.26
CA PHE A 19 14.58 4.93 24.56
C PHE A 19 14.32 4.05 25.77
N GLN A 20 13.13 4.17 26.39
CA GLN A 20 12.76 3.44 27.61
C GLN A 20 11.63 2.41 27.39
N GLY A 21 10.73 2.66 26.45
CA GLY A 21 9.55 1.85 26.20
C GLY A 21 9.82 0.47 25.59
N GLU A 22 8.78 -0.17 25.13
CA GLU A 22 8.89 -1.42 24.36
C GLU A 22 9.47 -1.15 22.97
N TRP A 23 9.08 -0.04 22.37
CA TRP A 23 9.52 0.42 21.06
C TRP A 23 10.10 1.84 21.14
N PRO A 24 11.11 2.18 20.31
CA PRO A 24 11.53 3.57 20.17
C PRO A 24 10.44 4.40 19.53
N THR A 25 10.45 5.72 19.72
CA THR A 25 9.71 6.65 18.85
C THR A 25 10.36 6.69 17.47
N ILE A 26 9.66 7.23 16.45
CA ILE A 26 10.24 7.35 15.09
C ILE A 26 11.51 8.21 15.08
N PRO A 27 11.60 9.36 15.78
CA PRO A 27 12.86 10.09 15.90
C PRO A 27 13.98 9.27 16.55
N GLN A 28 13.69 8.51 17.61
CA GLN A 28 14.67 7.62 18.24
C GLN A 28 15.09 6.47 17.32
N MET A 29 14.16 5.93 16.53
CA MET A 29 14.47 4.94 15.49
C MET A 29 15.43 5.51 14.44
N LEU A 30 15.25 6.77 14.03
CA LEU A 30 16.18 7.47 13.13
C LEU A 30 17.57 7.62 13.75
N GLU A 31 17.67 7.97 15.04
CA GLU A 31 18.96 8.06 15.75
C GLU A 31 19.68 6.70 15.76
N ILE A 32 18.96 5.62 16.09
CA ILE A 32 19.51 4.25 16.07
C ILE A 32 20.02 3.89 14.66
N THR A 33 19.26 4.24 13.64
CA THR A 33 19.64 3.99 12.25
C THR A 33 20.86 4.79 11.83
N CYS A 34 20.96 6.04 12.26
CA CYS A 34 22.14 6.86 11.99
C CYS A 34 23.39 6.35 12.69
N GLU A 35 23.29 5.84 13.92
CA GLU A 35 24.44 5.22 14.59
C GLU A 35 24.94 3.97 13.86
N ARG A 36 24.02 3.18 13.28
CA ARG A 36 24.35 1.94 12.57
C ARG A 36 24.79 2.16 11.13
N PHE A 37 24.18 3.11 10.44
CA PHE A 37 24.23 3.22 8.98
C PHE A 37 24.34 4.67 8.48
N GLY A 38 24.82 5.61 9.29
CA GLY A 38 24.79 7.06 9.02
C GLY A 38 25.33 7.49 7.66
N GLU A 39 26.41 6.87 7.20
CA GLU A 39 27.05 7.21 5.92
C GLU A 39 26.39 6.52 4.71
N ARG A 40 25.44 5.60 4.93
CA ARG A 40 24.74 4.95 3.84
C ARG A 40 23.72 5.89 3.21
N ARG A 41 23.48 5.70 1.90
CA ARG A 41 22.43 6.39 1.17
C ARG A 41 21.08 6.04 1.77
N ALA A 42 20.26 7.08 2.01
CA ALA A 42 18.97 7.00 2.65
C ALA A 42 17.82 7.33 1.69
N LEU A 43 17.89 8.51 1.07
CA LEU A 43 16.84 9.06 0.23
C LEU A 43 17.43 9.46 -1.13
N THR A 44 16.81 9.04 -2.22
CA THR A 44 17.25 9.39 -3.58
C THR A 44 16.05 9.74 -4.44
N ALA A 45 16.18 10.80 -5.23
CA ALA A 45 15.29 11.13 -6.34
C ALA A 45 16.14 11.47 -7.59
N PHE A 46 15.63 11.16 -8.77
CA PHE A 46 16.33 11.45 -10.02
C PHE A 46 15.75 12.66 -10.75
N GLU A 47 14.53 13.03 -10.45
CA GLU A 47 13.81 14.14 -11.05
C GLU A 47 13.24 15.07 -9.95
N PRO A 48 13.04 16.37 -10.23
CA PRO A 48 13.49 17.11 -11.42
C PRO A 48 15.00 17.31 -11.46
N VAL A 49 15.66 17.23 -10.31
CA VAL A 49 17.13 17.28 -10.12
C VAL A 49 17.54 16.08 -9.31
N THR A 50 18.66 15.48 -9.64
CA THR A 50 19.16 14.34 -8.85
C THR A 50 19.55 14.82 -7.45
N LEU A 51 18.83 14.30 -6.45
CA LEU A 51 19.10 14.50 -5.03
C LEU A 51 19.36 13.15 -4.38
N ALA A 52 20.45 13.05 -3.63
CA ALA A 52 20.77 11.86 -2.84
C ALA A 52 21.28 12.29 -1.47
N MET A 53 20.72 11.72 -0.41
CA MET A 53 21.05 12.04 0.99
C MET A 53 21.43 10.77 1.73
N SER A 54 22.44 10.85 2.59
CA SER A 54 22.78 9.84 3.58
C SER A 54 21.85 9.91 4.79
N TRP A 55 21.79 8.86 5.62
CA TRP A 55 21.02 8.89 6.87
C TRP A 55 21.47 10.01 7.81
N LYS A 56 22.76 10.31 7.84
CA LYS A 56 23.32 11.42 8.63
C LYS A 56 22.81 12.78 8.16
N GLU A 57 22.76 13.01 6.83
CA GLU A 57 22.21 14.24 6.26
C GLU A 57 20.70 14.35 6.48
N VAL A 58 19.95 13.25 6.34
CA VAL A 58 18.51 13.20 6.63
C VAL A 58 18.24 13.57 8.09
N ARG A 59 18.99 12.97 9.05
CA ARG A 59 18.89 13.31 10.48
C ARG A 59 19.17 14.79 10.73
N ALA A 60 20.24 15.32 10.16
CA ALA A 60 20.59 16.73 10.32
C ALA A 60 19.50 17.66 9.79
N ALA A 61 18.97 17.38 8.60
CA ALA A 61 17.87 18.15 8.00
C ALA A 61 16.58 18.04 8.82
N ALA A 62 16.22 16.84 9.31
CA ALA A 62 15.05 16.64 10.16
C ALA A 62 15.17 17.40 11.49
N ARG A 63 16.35 17.41 12.13
CA ARG A 63 16.60 18.18 13.35
C ARG A 63 16.49 19.69 13.12
N ARG A 64 17.05 20.22 12.01
CA ARG A 64 16.87 21.63 11.63
C ARG A 64 15.40 21.99 11.42
N THR A 65 14.67 21.12 10.71
CA THR A 65 13.23 21.29 10.50
C THR A 65 12.48 21.33 11.83
N ALA A 66 12.78 20.44 12.75
CA ALA A 66 12.15 20.39 14.07
C ALA A 66 12.44 21.66 14.88
N ALA A 67 13.70 22.08 14.98
CA ALA A 67 14.10 23.30 15.69
C ALA A 67 13.44 24.54 15.06
N TYR A 68 13.37 24.62 13.73
CA TYR A 68 12.68 25.69 13.03
C TYR A 68 11.18 25.76 13.37
N LEU A 69 10.49 24.62 13.40
CA LEU A 69 9.08 24.54 13.78
C LEU A 69 8.85 25.03 15.21
N LEU A 70 9.68 24.58 16.17
CA LEU A 70 9.59 24.99 17.57
C LEU A 70 9.85 26.49 17.74
N ALA A 71 10.87 27.04 17.08
CA ALA A 71 11.17 28.48 17.09
C ALA A 71 10.04 29.34 16.51
N HIS A 72 9.20 28.78 15.64
CA HIS A 72 8.03 29.46 15.08
C HIS A 72 6.70 29.08 15.77
N GLY A 73 6.77 28.58 17.00
CA GLY A 73 5.60 28.42 17.87
C GLY A 73 4.85 27.10 17.72
N VAL A 74 5.31 26.16 16.89
CA VAL A 74 4.75 24.80 16.87
C VAL A 74 5.10 24.10 18.19
N ARG A 75 4.13 23.47 18.82
CA ARG A 75 4.27 22.81 20.14
C ARG A 75 4.07 21.30 19.99
N ARG A 76 4.53 20.56 21.01
CA ARG A 76 4.26 19.13 21.13
C ARG A 76 2.76 18.84 21.05
N GLY A 77 2.38 17.87 20.21
CA GLY A 77 1.00 17.48 19.98
C GLY A 77 0.26 18.36 18.96
N ASP A 78 0.84 19.44 18.46
CA ASP A 78 0.28 20.19 17.35
C ASP A 78 0.25 19.36 16.07
N ARG A 79 -0.79 19.54 15.28
CA ARG A 79 -0.97 18.83 14.01
C ARG A 79 -0.34 19.64 12.89
N VAL A 80 0.62 19.10 12.21
CA VAL A 80 1.27 19.78 11.08
C VAL A 80 0.86 19.10 9.78
N ALA A 81 0.24 19.84 8.90
CA ALA A 81 -0.19 19.34 7.60
C ALA A 81 1.01 19.17 6.65
N LEU A 82 1.02 18.08 5.88
CA LEU A 82 2.08 17.75 4.94
C LEU A 82 1.46 17.23 3.64
N THR A 83 1.62 17.97 2.54
CA THR A 83 1.13 17.54 1.22
C THR A 83 2.19 17.78 0.15
N GLY A 84 2.26 16.89 -0.84
CA GLY A 84 3.22 16.99 -1.92
C GLY A 84 3.41 15.66 -2.65
N LYS A 85 4.15 15.72 -3.74
CA LYS A 85 4.58 14.54 -4.51
C LYS A 85 5.62 13.73 -3.73
N ASN A 86 5.85 12.49 -4.15
CA ASN A 86 6.90 11.66 -3.58
C ASN A 86 8.27 12.31 -3.81
N CYS A 87 8.94 12.74 -2.74
CA CYS A 87 10.27 13.35 -2.81
C CYS A 87 11.03 13.24 -1.47
N PRO A 88 12.36 13.37 -1.46
CA PRO A 88 13.17 13.40 -0.24
C PRO A 88 12.75 14.49 0.75
N GLU A 89 12.34 15.65 0.23
CA GLU A 89 11.88 16.80 1.03
C GLU A 89 10.65 16.45 1.87
N TRP A 90 9.70 15.69 1.29
CA TRP A 90 8.54 15.19 2.02
C TRP A 90 8.96 14.30 3.19
N ALA A 91 9.92 13.40 2.96
CA ALA A 91 10.43 12.50 4.00
C ALA A 91 11.16 13.27 5.12
N VAL A 92 11.96 14.29 4.77
CA VAL A 92 12.62 15.17 5.76
C VAL A 92 11.60 15.97 6.55
N ALA A 93 10.58 16.54 5.89
CA ALA A 93 9.49 17.25 6.57
C ALA A 93 8.76 16.33 7.55
N TYR A 94 8.39 15.10 7.14
CA TYR A 94 7.76 14.10 7.97
C TYR A 94 8.57 13.81 9.25
N LEU A 95 9.86 13.52 9.09
CA LEU A 95 10.76 13.23 10.22
C LEU A 95 10.99 14.45 11.10
N GLY A 96 11.07 15.64 10.50
CA GLY A 96 11.24 16.90 11.23
C GLY A 96 10.02 17.27 12.07
N ILE A 97 8.80 17.07 11.55
CA ILE A 97 7.55 17.26 12.29
C ILE A 97 7.53 16.37 13.53
N LEU A 98 7.86 15.08 13.35
CA LEU A 98 7.90 14.14 14.45
C LEU A 98 9.02 14.46 15.45
N ALA A 99 10.18 14.91 14.98
CA ALA A 99 11.28 15.31 15.86
C ALA A 99 10.94 16.56 16.71
N ALA A 100 10.05 17.43 16.22
CA ALA A 100 9.50 18.54 17.00
C ALA A 100 8.47 18.10 18.06
N GLY A 101 8.10 16.82 18.10
CA GLY A 101 7.04 16.31 18.97
C GLY A 101 5.63 16.61 18.45
N ALA A 102 5.52 17.09 17.23
CA ALA A 102 4.25 17.37 16.58
C ALA A 102 3.69 16.12 15.87
N VAL A 103 2.40 16.14 15.58
CA VAL A 103 1.66 15.09 14.87
C VAL A 103 1.66 15.40 13.38
N VAL A 104 2.14 14.49 12.55
CA VAL A 104 2.08 14.67 11.11
C VAL A 104 0.69 14.32 10.57
N VAL A 105 0.18 15.18 9.67
CA VAL A 105 -1.08 14.97 8.97
C VAL A 105 -0.80 14.92 7.47
N PRO A 106 -0.48 13.74 6.93
CA PRO A 106 -0.23 13.58 5.51
C PRO A 106 -1.54 13.71 4.73
N LEU A 107 -1.57 14.62 3.75
CA LEU A 107 -2.73 14.87 2.91
C LEU A 107 -2.42 14.46 1.46
N ASP A 108 -3.40 13.87 0.80
CA ASP A 108 -3.31 13.51 -0.61
C ASP A 108 -3.15 14.77 -1.47
N HIS A 109 -2.03 14.89 -2.18
CA HIS A 109 -1.75 16.04 -3.04
C HIS A 109 -2.72 16.16 -4.24
N GLN A 110 -3.47 15.09 -4.57
CA GLN A 110 -4.47 15.09 -5.63
C GLN A 110 -5.83 15.63 -5.18
N LEU A 111 -6.04 15.84 -3.87
CA LEU A 111 -7.28 16.46 -3.36
C LEU A 111 -7.46 17.87 -3.93
N GLY A 112 -8.72 18.26 -4.11
CA GLY A 112 -9.09 19.62 -4.43
C GLY A 112 -8.64 20.60 -3.34
N VAL A 113 -8.29 21.84 -3.73
CA VAL A 113 -7.80 22.87 -2.80
C VAL A 113 -8.77 23.09 -1.63
N GLN A 114 -10.08 23.16 -1.92
CA GLN A 114 -11.09 23.37 -0.89
C GLN A 114 -11.20 22.20 0.09
N GLU A 115 -11.14 20.98 -0.41
CA GLU A 115 -11.19 19.76 0.42
C GLU A 115 -9.96 19.70 1.35
N MET A 116 -8.78 19.96 0.78
CA MET A 116 -7.53 20.01 1.54
C MET A 116 -7.55 21.11 2.61
N ALA A 117 -8.02 22.32 2.26
CA ALA A 117 -8.17 23.42 3.20
C ALA A 117 -9.15 23.08 4.34
N ASN A 118 -10.23 22.34 4.04
CA ASN A 118 -11.17 21.88 5.06
C ASN A 118 -10.50 20.89 6.03
N LEU A 119 -9.66 19.98 5.55
CA LEU A 119 -8.93 19.04 6.41
C LEU A 119 -7.88 19.77 7.27
N ILE A 120 -7.16 20.76 6.73
CA ILE A 120 -6.18 21.58 7.46
C ILE A 120 -6.88 22.33 8.61
N ARG A 121 -8.04 22.95 8.34
CA ARG A 121 -8.86 23.61 9.36
C ARG A 121 -9.42 22.62 10.39
N PHE A 122 -9.90 21.46 9.94
CA PHE A 122 -10.46 20.44 10.82
C PHE A 122 -9.45 19.94 11.86
N VAL A 123 -8.19 19.78 11.48
CA VAL A 123 -7.13 19.39 12.41
C VAL A 123 -6.50 20.59 13.13
N GLU A 124 -6.89 21.82 12.80
CA GLU A 124 -6.33 23.07 13.38
C GLU A 124 -4.81 23.11 13.24
N ALA A 125 -4.30 22.85 12.03
CA ALA A 125 -2.88 22.79 11.79
C ALA A 125 -2.26 24.20 11.82
N PRO A 126 -1.31 24.50 12.75
CA PRO A 126 -0.60 25.79 12.78
C PRO A 126 0.43 25.90 11.67
N ALA A 127 0.91 24.77 11.13
CA ALA A 127 1.91 24.73 10.08
C ALA A 127 1.52 23.79 8.94
N LEU A 128 1.99 24.15 7.72
CA LEU A 128 1.77 23.40 6.49
C LEU A 128 3.08 23.27 5.71
N PHE A 129 3.43 22.06 5.33
CA PHE A 129 4.43 21.78 4.28
C PHE A 129 3.69 21.45 2.98
N ALA A 130 4.09 22.11 1.89
CA ALA A 130 3.49 21.84 0.60
C ALA A 130 4.51 22.01 -0.54
N ASP A 131 4.26 21.34 -1.67
CA ASP A 131 4.95 21.63 -2.92
C ASP A 131 4.49 22.96 -3.53
N GLU A 132 5.20 23.41 -4.57
CA GLU A 132 5.01 24.72 -5.19
C GLU A 132 3.56 24.95 -5.64
N GLU A 133 2.93 23.94 -6.23
CA GLU A 133 1.58 24.05 -6.79
C GLU A 133 0.52 24.30 -5.70
N LYS A 134 0.74 23.76 -4.50
CA LYS A 134 -0.21 23.80 -3.39
C LYS A 134 0.06 24.91 -2.38
N LEU A 135 1.32 25.33 -2.23
CA LEU A 135 1.72 26.27 -1.17
C LEU A 135 0.98 27.61 -1.25
N GLU A 136 0.81 28.15 -2.45
CA GLU A 136 0.12 29.41 -2.68
C GLU A 136 -1.41 29.25 -2.64
N SER A 137 -1.92 28.19 -3.28
CA SER A 137 -3.37 27.93 -3.33
C SER A 137 -3.98 27.62 -1.96
N LEU A 138 -3.18 27.16 -1.00
CA LEU A 138 -3.59 26.89 0.38
C LEU A 138 -3.29 28.03 1.36
N ALA A 139 -2.94 29.23 0.89
CA ALA A 139 -2.63 30.38 1.75
C ALA A 139 -3.79 30.71 2.75
N GLY A 140 -5.04 30.53 2.32
CA GLY A 140 -6.24 30.73 3.15
C GLY A 140 -6.71 29.52 3.97
N ALA A 141 -5.90 28.46 4.06
CA ALA A 141 -6.32 27.22 4.74
C ALA A 141 -6.25 27.27 6.27
N GLY A 142 -5.70 28.35 6.86
CA GLY A 142 -5.62 28.55 8.32
C GLY A 142 -4.25 28.27 8.94
N ALA A 143 -3.31 27.65 8.22
CA ALA A 143 -1.94 27.45 8.69
C ALA A 143 -1.15 28.78 8.61
N SER A 144 -0.68 29.28 9.76
CA SER A 144 0.09 30.53 9.84
C SER A 144 1.53 30.37 9.34
N LEU A 145 2.14 29.22 9.60
CA LEU A 145 3.49 28.89 9.14
C LEU A 145 3.41 28.00 7.88
N ARG A 146 4.02 28.46 6.79
CA ARG A 146 4.04 27.74 5.52
C ARG A 146 5.48 27.47 5.07
N LEU A 147 5.77 26.20 4.80
CA LEU A 147 7.09 25.70 4.41
C LEU A 147 7.02 25.00 3.06
N SER A 148 8.04 25.22 2.25
CA SER A 148 8.10 24.70 0.88
C SER A 148 8.85 23.37 0.82
N LEU A 149 8.31 22.43 0.05
CA LEU A 149 9.02 21.22 -0.39
C LEU A 149 9.78 21.45 -1.73
N ALA A 150 9.60 22.62 -2.37
CA ALA A 150 10.23 22.92 -3.65
C ALA A 150 11.49 23.78 -3.47
N PRO A 151 12.62 23.47 -4.13
CA PRO A 151 13.84 24.24 -4.06
C PRO A 151 13.63 25.65 -4.65
N GLY A 152 14.42 26.62 -4.15
CA GLY A 152 14.36 28.01 -4.61
C GLY A 152 13.19 28.83 -4.08
N ARG A 153 12.36 28.27 -3.19
CA ARG A 153 11.25 28.98 -2.54
C ARG A 153 11.63 29.37 -1.10
N PRO A 154 11.03 30.44 -0.55
CA PRO A 154 11.19 30.79 0.86
C PRO A 154 10.80 29.60 1.77
N ASN A 155 11.51 29.47 2.88
CA ASN A 155 11.29 28.38 3.85
C ASN A 155 11.37 26.97 3.23
N TYR A 156 12.30 26.77 2.28
CA TYR A 156 12.56 25.45 1.70
C TYR A 156 13.13 24.51 2.75
N VAL A 157 12.50 23.36 2.92
CA VAL A 157 12.74 22.42 4.02
C VAL A 157 14.19 21.97 4.17
N LEU A 158 14.92 21.81 3.07
CA LEU A 158 16.35 21.40 3.12
C LEU A 158 17.32 22.58 3.36
N GLN A 159 16.85 23.81 3.32
CA GLN A 159 17.65 25.03 3.49
C GLN A 159 17.16 25.92 4.66
N LEU A 160 16.38 25.33 5.58
CA LEU A 160 15.98 26.04 6.79
C LEU A 160 17.21 26.46 7.61
N PRO A 161 17.20 27.64 8.23
CA PRO A 161 18.31 28.09 9.07
C PRO A 161 18.47 27.20 10.30
N ASP A 162 19.68 27.08 10.78
CA ASP A 162 19.96 26.41 12.06
C ASP A 162 19.40 27.26 13.21
N THR A 163 18.55 26.66 14.00
CA THR A 163 17.98 27.20 15.24
C THR A 163 18.34 26.29 16.40
N GLN A 164 18.62 26.85 17.56
CA GLN A 164 19.03 26.08 18.75
C GLN A 164 17.84 25.87 19.69
N GLU A 165 16.82 25.15 19.23
CA GLU A 165 15.69 24.77 20.06
C GLU A 165 15.86 23.33 20.57
N PRO A 166 15.73 23.09 21.88
CA PRO A 166 15.85 21.75 22.43
C PRO A 166 14.68 20.88 21.99
N LEU A 167 14.98 19.70 21.46
CA LEU A 167 13.96 18.71 21.11
C LEU A 167 13.42 18.06 22.37
N GLY A 168 12.11 18.10 22.58
CA GLY A 168 11.45 17.54 23.76
C GLY A 168 11.43 15.99 23.76
N ALA A 169 11.38 15.41 24.94
CA ALA A 169 11.18 13.96 25.08
C ALA A 169 9.78 13.56 24.61
N GLN A 170 9.68 12.41 23.94
CA GLN A 170 8.43 11.84 23.42
C GLN A 170 8.28 10.41 23.94
N ALA A 171 7.03 9.98 24.15
CA ALA A 171 6.69 8.61 24.49
C ALA A 171 6.27 7.81 23.24
N GLU A 172 6.48 6.51 23.28
CA GLU A 172 6.02 5.62 22.19
C GLU A 172 4.50 5.65 21.99
N THR A 173 3.76 6.02 23.03
CA THR A 173 2.29 6.13 23.02
C THR A 173 1.78 7.48 22.50
N ASP A 174 2.66 8.47 22.32
CA ASP A 174 2.26 9.76 21.73
C ASP A 174 1.79 9.54 20.30
N THR A 175 0.77 10.31 19.91
CA THR A 175 0.28 10.31 18.53
C THR A 175 1.37 10.79 17.57
N ALA A 176 1.70 9.99 16.58
CA ALA A 176 2.67 10.32 15.54
C ALA A 176 2.01 10.83 14.27
N ALA A 177 0.89 10.23 13.86
CA ALA A 177 0.23 10.56 12.60
C ALA A 177 -1.29 10.50 12.67
N ILE A 178 -1.96 11.35 11.87
CA ILE A 178 -3.39 11.26 11.56
C ILE A 178 -3.53 11.07 10.06
N LEU A 179 -4.00 9.90 9.64
CA LEU A 179 -4.14 9.52 8.24
C LEU A 179 -5.61 9.53 7.83
N PHE A 180 -5.98 10.39 6.89
CA PHE A 180 -7.35 10.43 6.40
C PHE A 180 -7.62 9.31 5.40
N THR A 181 -8.68 8.53 5.66
CA THR A 181 -9.17 7.49 4.75
C THR A 181 -10.48 7.94 4.11
N SER A 182 -10.67 7.62 2.83
CA SER A 182 -11.96 7.79 2.18
C SER A 182 -12.94 6.77 2.77
N GLY A 183 -13.69 7.16 3.79
CA GLY A 183 -14.72 6.32 4.39
C GLY A 183 -15.74 5.83 3.34
N THR A 184 -16.31 4.65 3.56
CA THR A 184 -17.42 4.12 2.71
C THR A 184 -18.66 5.02 2.73
N THR A 185 -18.72 5.99 3.63
CA THR A 185 -19.81 6.97 3.78
C THR A 185 -19.52 8.33 3.13
N GLY A 186 -18.37 8.47 2.44
CA GLY A 186 -18.00 9.71 1.75
C GLY A 186 -17.32 10.78 2.61
N THR A 187 -17.45 10.74 3.95
CA THR A 187 -16.73 11.67 4.84
C THR A 187 -15.40 11.04 5.28
N PRO A 188 -14.25 11.72 5.05
CA PRO A 188 -12.96 11.20 5.46
C PRO A 188 -12.87 11.01 6.98
N LYS A 189 -12.35 9.85 7.42
CA LYS A 189 -12.05 9.57 8.83
C LYS A 189 -10.56 9.68 9.07
N GLY A 190 -10.15 10.43 10.08
CA GLY A 190 -8.74 10.58 10.46
C GLY A 190 -8.32 9.44 11.40
N VAL A 191 -7.57 8.47 10.90
CA VAL A 191 -7.01 7.36 11.69
C VAL A 191 -5.84 7.87 12.51
N THR A 192 -5.91 7.75 13.84
CA THR A 192 -4.88 8.23 14.77
C THR A 192 -3.91 7.10 15.12
N LEU A 193 -2.64 7.26 14.76
CA LEU A 193 -1.58 6.28 14.97
C LEU A 193 -0.48 6.84 15.89
N SER A 194 -0.09 6.06 16.90
CA SER A 194 1.03 6.39 17.77
C SER A 194 2.38 6.02 17.14
N HIS A 195 3.49 6.52 17.74
CA HIS A 195 4.82 6.04 17.39
C HIS A 195 4.92 4.52 17.55
N ARG A 196 4.37 3.99 18.67
CA ARG A 196 4.34 2.55 18.93
C ARG A 196 3.68 1.78 17.80
N ASN A 197 2.52 2.24 17.31
CA ASN A 197 1.79 1.55 16.24
C ASN A 197 2.66 1.42 14.98
N LEU A 198 3.25 2.53 14.52
CA LEU A 198 4.04 2.58 13.29
C LEU A 198 5.38 1.85 13.42
N VAL A 199 6.07 2.01 14.54
CA VAL A 199 7.39 1.39 14.77
C VAL A 199 7.26 -0.11 14.99
N ALA A 200 6.26 -0.56 15.77
CA ALA A 200 5.99 -1.97 15.95
C ALA A 200 5.70 -2.65 14.60
N ASP A 201 4.89 -2.01 13.74
CA ASP A 201 4.59 -2.53 12.40
C ASP A 201 5.86 -2.70 11.54
N CYS A 202 6.75 -1.68 11.54
CA CYS A 202 8.01 -1.74 10.80
C CYS A 202 8.90 -2.93 11.22
N TYR A 203 8.97 -3.25 12.51
CA TYR A 203 9.83 -4.32 12.99
C TYR A 203 9.15 -5.69 12.93
N LEU A 204 7.87 -5.79 13.32
CA LEU A 204 7.14 -7.05 13.37
C LEU A 204 6.92 -7.65 11.96
N SER A 205 6.69 -6.81 10.95
CA SER A 205 6.57 -7.26 9.56
C SER A 205 7.85 -7.91 9.02
N GLN A 206 9.03 -7.50 9.53
CA GLN A 206 10.32 -8.07 9.14
C GLN A 206 10.53 -9.51 9.63
N ALA A 207 9.68 -10.03 10.51
CA ALA A 207 9.70 -11.46 10.87
C ALA A 207 9.38 -12.37 9.68
N ASN A 208 8.53 -11.89 8.78
CA ASN A 208 8.12 -12.63 7.58
C ASN A 208 8.88 -12.20 6.31
N LEU A 209 9.58 -11.07 6.37
CA LEU A 209 10.28 -10.49 5.24
C LEU A 209 11.58 -9.82 5.70
N ARG A 210 12.72 -10.46 5.45
CA ARG A 210 14.02 -9.87 5.81
C ARG A 210 14.37 -8.70 4.91
N VAL A 211 14.49 -7.50 5.50
CA VAL A 211 15.00 -6.29 4.88
C VAL A 211 16.49 -6.13 5.21
N LEU A 212 17.29 -5.79 4.19
CA LEU A 212 18.73 -5.60 4.33
C LEU A 212 19.07 -4.11 4.24
N PRO A 213 20.11 -3.64 4.96
CA PRO A 213 20.57 -2.25 4.81
C PRO A 213 21.07 -1.91 3.40
N THR A 214 21.29 -2.93 2.57
CA THR A 214 21.68 -2.80 1.16
C THR A 214 20.50 -2.75 0.20
N ASP A 215 19.28 -2.91 0.70
CA ASP A 215 18.09 -2.85 -0.15
C ASP A 215 17.79 -1.40 -0.59
N VAL A 216 17.23 -1.29 -1.78
CA VAL A 216 16.70 -0.06 -2.35
C VAL A 216 15.21 -0.27 -2.61
N PHE A 217 14.39 0.46 -1.88
CA PHE A 217 12.94 0.45 -1.99
C PHE A 217 12.47 1.51 -2.99
N TYR A 218 11.53 1.16 -3.86
CA TYR A 218 10.97 2.11 -4.82
C TYR A 218 9.63 2.66 -4.34
N ALA A 219 9.62 3.96 -3.96
CA ALA A 219 8.42 4.69 -3.55
C ALA A 219 7.66 5.22 -4.77
N LEU A 220 6.92 4.35 -5.45
CA LEU A 220 6.09 4.69 -6.61
C LEU A 220 4.67 5.12 -6.22
N MET A 221 4.06 4.39 -5.28
CA MET A 221 2.73 4.70 -4.79
C MET A 221 2.76 5.95 -3.89
N PRO A 222 1.64 6.71 -3.76
CA PRO A 222 1.64 7.94 -2.99
C PRO A 222 2.11 7.74 -1.54
N ILE A 223 3.10 8.53 -1.11
CA ILE A 223 3.75 8.38 0.19
C ILE A 223 2.87 8.79 1.38
N HIS A 224 1.85 9.61 1.17
CA HIS A 224 0.88 9.97 2.21
C HIS A 224 -0.02 8.80 2.64
N HIS A 225 -0.09 7.73 1.85
CA HIS A 225 -0.81 6.51 2.19
C HIS A 225 -0.03 5.62 3.15
N SER A 226 -0.71 5.05 4.17
CA SER A 226 -0.12 4.15 5.17
C SER A 226 0.74 3.04 4.55
N TYR A 227 0.32 2.47 3.41
CA TYR A 227 1.06 1.43 2.72
C TYR A 227 2.47 1.90 2.30
N THR A 228 2.59 3.02 1.58
CA THR A 228 3.91 3.53 1.15
C THR A 228 4.65 4.18 2.30
N MET A 229 3.94 4.91 3.16
CA MET A 229 4.52 5.58 4.31
C MET A 229 5.21 4.59 5.25
N THR A 230 4.54 3.50 5.62
CA THR A 230 5.11 2.52 6.56
C THR A 230 5.93 1.45 5.84
N ALA A 231 5.33 0.74 4.84
CA ALA A 231 5.96 -0.43 4.24
C ALA A 231 7.08 -0.09 3.21
N VAL A 232 7.28 1.19 2.88
CA VAL A 232 8.40 1.66 2.06
C VAL A 232 9.29 2.60 2.86
N PHE A 233 8.76 3.75 3.30
CA PHE A 233 9.58 4.79 3.90
C PHE A 233 10.01 4.45 5.33
N LEU A 234 9.08 4.21 6.27
CA LEU A 234 9.46 3.96 7.67
C LEU A 234 10.20 2.63 7.87
N ILE A 235 9.92 1.62 7.03
CA ILE A 235 10.67 0.36 7.07
C ILE A 235 12.13 0.58 6.66
N CYS A 236 12.42 1.49 5.73
CA CYS A 236 13.79 1.89 5.39
C CYS A 236 14.44 2.65 6.55
N VAL A 237 13.69 3.53 7.25
CA VAL A 237 14.19 4.18 8.47
C VAL A 237 14.55 3.14 9.52
N SER A 238 13.79 2.04 9.68
CA SER A 238 14.08 1.00 10.67
C SER A 238 15.26 0.11 10.34
N SER A 239 15.60 -0.05 9.06
CA SER A 239 16.57 -1.03 8.55
C SER A 239 17.87 -0.43 8.00
N GLY A 240 17.90 0.88 7.75
CA GLY A 240 19.03 1.56 7.08
C GLY A 240 19.06 1.35 5.57
N ALA A 241 17.98 0.87 4.96
CA ALA A 241 17.80 0.71 3.52
C ALA A 241 17.56 2.07 2.83
N GLU A 242 17.71 2.12 1.51
CA GLU A 242 17.51 3.33 0.70
C GLU A 242 16.07 3.42 0.20
N VAL A 243 15.50 4.63 0.16
CA VAL A 243 14.25 4.95 -0.55
C VAL A 243 14.56 5.70 -1.83
N LEU A 244 14.19 5.14 -2.96
CA LEU A 244 14.19 5.81 -4.27
C LEU A 244 12.79 6.31 -4.58
N PHE A 245 12.63 7.62 -4.76
CA PHE A 245 11.35 8.25 -5.04
C PHE A 245 11.05 8.28 -6.54
N GLY A 246 9.97 7.59 -6.95
CA GLY A 246 9.41 7.68 -8.30
C GLY A 246 8.33 8.75 -8.36
N GLN A 247 8.39 9.62 -9.37
CA GLN A 247 7.43 10.72 -9.53
C GLN A 247 6.35 10.45 -10.58
N LYS A 248 6.65 9.61 -11.56
CA LYS A 248 5.77 9.38 -12.73
C LYS A 248 5.33 7.92 -12.83
N MET A 249 4.02 7.69 -12.85
CA MET A 249 3.43 6.36 -13.04
C MET A 249 3.36 5.97 -14.53
N VAL A 250 4.42 6.24 -15.31
CA VAL A 250 4.55 5.87 -16.72
C VAL A 250 5.54 4.74 -16.84
N SER A 251 5.18 3.66 -17.53
CA SER A 251 5.98 2.42 -17.60
C SER A 251 7.44 2.66 -17.98
N LYS A 252 7.71 3.55 -18.94
CA LYS A 252 9.08 3.89 -19.37
C LYS A 252 9.91 4.46 -18.21
N HIS A 253 9.38 5.45 -17.48
CA HIS A 253 10.08 6.08 -16.35
C HIS A 253 10.28 5.09 -15.19
N ILE A 254 9.27 4.26 -14.91
CA ILE A 254 9.39 3.21 -13.89
C ILE A 254 10.57 2.28 -14.21
N LEU A 255 10.66 1.78 -15.45
CA LEU A 255 11.73 0.86 -15.85
C LEU A 255 13.11 1.53 -15.83
N GLU A 256 13.19 2.82 -16.21
CA GLU A 256 14.41 3.62 -16.11
C GLU A 256 14.86 3.81 -14.66
N ASP A 257 13.93 4.14 -13.75
CA ASP A 257 14.20 4.29 -12.31
C ASP A 257 14.64 2.97 -11.67
N LEU A 258 13.94 1.86 -11.97
CA LEU A 258 14.30 0.53 -11.46
C LEU A 258 15.72 0.15 -11.84
N LYS A 259 16.11 0.41 -13.08
CA LYS A 259 17.46 0.13 -13.60
C LYS A 259 18.51 1.07 -13.01
N ARG A 260 18.29 2.39 -13.08
CA ARG A 260 19.23 3.43 -12.62
C ARG A 260 19.44 3.36 -11.12
N GLY A 261 18.35 3.17 -10.35
CA GLY A 261 18.38 3.06 -8.90
C GLY A 261 18.79 1.69 -8.39
N ARG A 262 18.95 0.68 -9.27
CA ARG A 262 19.24 -0.71 -8.88
C ARG A 262 18.28 -1.23 -7.81
N VAL A 263 17.00 -0.93 -7.99
CA VAL A 263 15.94 -1.26 -7.03
C VAL A 263 15.91 -2.75 -6.72
N THR A 264 15.86 -3.08 -5.43
CA THR A 264 15.81 -4.48 -4.94
C THR A 264 14.47 -4.87 -4.37
N MET A 265 13.71 -3.88 -3.86
CA MET A 265 12.42 -4.07 -3.21
C MET A 265 11.36 -3.26 -3.96
N PHE A 266 10.42 -3.95 -4.62
CA PHE A 266 9.40 -3.30 -5.44
C PHE A 266 8.01 -3.57 -4.88
N LEU A 267 7.43 -2.54 -4.25
CA LEU A 267 6.09 -2.60 -3.68
C LEU A 267 5.08 -1.94 -4.62
N GLY A 268 3.93 -2.59 -4.77
CA GLY A 268 2.88 -2.07 -5.64
C GLY A 268 1.52 -2.70 -5.38
N VAL A 269 0.55 -2.24 -6.15
CA VAL A 269 -0.82 -2.79 -6.14
C VAL A 269 -0.97 -3.89 -7.20
N PRO A 270 -1.94 -4.80 -7.08
CA PRO A 270 -2.16 -5.91 -8.01
C PRO A 270 -2.19 -5.50 -9.48
N MET A 271 -2.89 -4.41 -9.80
CA MET A 271 -2.99 -3.89 -11.18
C MET A 271 -1.62 -3.64 -11.83
N LEU A 272 -0.65 -3.10 -11.07
CA LEU A 272 0.69 -2.82 -11.57
C LEU A 272 1.40 -4.12 -11.99
N PHE A 273 1.37 -5.12 -11.12
CA PHE A 273 2.01 -6.42 -11.38
C PHE A 273 1.33 -7.19 -12.50
N ASN A 274 -0.01 -7.13 -12.59
CA ASN A 274 -0.75 -7.73 -13.69
C ASN A 274 -0.38 -7.10 -15.03
N ARG A 275 -0.29 -5.77 -15.12
CA ARG A 275 0.15 -5.06 -16.34
C ARG A 275 1.58 -5.43 -16.72
N LEU A 276 2.50 -5.50 -15.76
CA LEU A 276 3.88 -5.95 -16.02
C LEU A 276 3.90 -7.37 -16.57
N LEU A 277 3.14 -8.28 -16.00
CA LEU A 277 3.06 -9.67 -16.45
C LEU A 277 2.47 -9.80 -17.86
N ILE A 278 1.39 -9.05 -18.15
CA ILE A 278 0.77 -8.99 -19.48
C ILE A 278 1.80 -8.49 -20.50
N GLY A 279 2.56 -7.42 -20.19
CA GLY A 279 3.60 -6.89 -21.05
C GLY A 279 4.73 -7.90 -21.31
N ILE A 280 5.19 -8.63 -20.29
CA ILE A 280 6.19 -9.70 -20.44
C ILE A 280 5.66 -10.80 -21.35
N ARG A 281 4.42 -11.25 -21.15
CA ARG A 281 3.80 -12.30 -21.98
C ARG A 281 3.64 -11.86 -23.44
N LYS A 282 3.22 -10.61 -23.68
CA LYS A 282 3.10 -10.03 -25.03
C LYS A 282 4.46 -10.05 -25.72
N GLY A 283 5.50 -9.49 -25.11
CA GLY A 283 6.84 -9.47 -25.69
C GLY A 283 7.47 -10.85 -25.91
N LEU A 284 7.03 -11.89 -25.18
CA LEU A 284 7.42 -13.27 -25.44
C LEU A 284 6.65 -13.88 -26.62
N ARG A 285 5.35 -13.61 -26.77
CA ARG A 285 4.53 -14.09 -27.89
C ARG A 285 4.97 -13.50 -29.23
N GLU A 286 5.40 -12.24 -29.25
CA GLU A 286 5.95 -11.56 -30.44
C GLU A 286 7.23 -12.25 -30.97
N LYS A 287 7.96 -13.00 -30.13
CA LYS A 287 9.11 -13.82 -30.56
C LYS A 287 8.74 -15.18 -31.14
N GLY A 288 7.47 -15.49 -31.20
CA GLY A 288 6.91 -16.73 -31.75
C GLY A 288 6.41 -17.70 -30.69
N LEU A 289 5.41 -18.51 -31.10
CA LEU A 289 4.72 -19.45 -30.18
C LEU A 289 5.66 -20.52 -29.61
N ALA A 290 6.66 -20.98 -30.36
CA ALA A 290 7.63 -21.97 -29.89
C ALA A 290 8.49 -21.42 -28.75
N VAL A 291 8.98 -20.18 -28.90
CA VAL A 291 9.75 -19.49 -27.84
C VAL A 291 8.87 -19.27 -26.60
N PHE A 292 7.64 -18.83 -26.79
CA PHE A 292 6.68 -18.66 -25.69
C PHE A 292 6.43 -19.97 -24.94
N ALA A 293 6.19 -21.09 -25.66
CA ALA A 293 5.96 -22.40 -25.05
C ALA A 293 7.20 -22.91 -24.30
N LEU A 294 8.39 -22.75 -24.88
CA LEU A 294 9.65 -23.12 -24.24
C LEU A 294 9.87 -22.36 -22.93
N ILE A 295 9.78 -21.03 -22.98
CA ILE A 295 9.95 -20.18 -21.77
C ILE A 295 8.92 -20.55 -20.70
N ARG A 296 7.67 -20.79 -21.08
CA ARG A 296 6.63 -21.22 -20.15
C ARG A 296 6.92 -22.58 -19.51
N GLY A 297 7.42 -23.54 -20.27
CA GLY A 297 7.88 -24.84 -19.75
C GLY A 297 9.03 -24.69 -18.75
N LEU A 298 10.02 -23.86 -19.07
CA LEU A 298 11.14 -23.55 -18.17
C LEU A 298 10.67 -22.83 -16.90
N MET A 299 9.69 -21.94 -16.99
CA MET A 299 9.08 -21.28 -15.81
C MET A 299 8.41 -22.30 -14.89
N LEU A 300 7.66 -23.26 -15.44
CA LEU A 300 7.04 -24.33 -14.65
C LEU A 300 8.12 -25.19 -13.95
N ALA A 301 9.17 -25.57 -14.66
CA ALA A 301 10.29 -26.33 -14.08
C ALA A 301 11.00 -25.54 -12.97
N SER A 302 11.26 -24.24 -13.18
CA SER A 302 11.83 -23.34 -12.17
C SER A 302 10.96 -23.28 -10.91
N GLY A 303 9.64 -23.11 -11.08
CA GLY A 303 8.70 -23.09 -9.97
C GLY A 303 8.63 -24.41 -9.19
N LEU A 304 8.70 -25.54 -9.90
CA LEU A 304 8.73 -26.87 -9.27
C LEU A 304 10.02 -27.06 -8.44
N ILE A 305 11.18 -26.69 -9.00
CA ILE A 305 12.47 -26.73 -8.30
C ILE A 305 12.42 -25.87 -7.04
N LYS A 306 11.90 -24.62 -7.16
CA LYS A 306 11.74 -23.72 -6.00
C LYS A 306 10.87 -24.34 -4.91
N LYS A 307 9.77 -24.98 -5.30
CA LYS A 307 8.83 -25.60 -4.34
C LYS A 307 9.41 -26.83 -3.65
N LEU A 308 10.14 -27.68 -4.38
CA LEU A 308 10.68 -28.95 -3.85
C LEU A 308 11.99 -28.74 -3.08
N PHE A 309 12.89 -27.93 -3.60
CA PHE A 309 14.26 -27.79 -3.09
C PHE A 309 14.53 -26.47 -2.38
N ARG A 310 13.54 -25.54 -2.35
CA ARG A 310 13.67 -24.17 -1.78
C ARG A 310 14.83 -23.36 -2.41
N VAL A 311 15.26 -23.74 -3.60
CA VAL A 311 16.26 -23.03 -4.39
C VAL A 311 15.56 -22.24 -5.48
N ASN A 312 15.96 -21.00 -5.70
CA ASN A 312 15.39 -20.13 -6.73
C ASN A 312 16.28 -20.10 -7.99
N PRO A 313 16.15 -21.04 -8.94
CA PRO A 313 16.96 -21.09 -10.16
C PRO A 313 16.51 -20.04 -11.19
N GLY A 314 15.27 -19.57 -11.11
CA GLY A 314 14.65 -18.72 -12.12
C GLY A 314 15.43 -17.43 -12.37
N LYS A 315 15.99 -16.81 -11.34
CA LYS A 315 16.77 -15.57 -11.50
C LYS A 315 18.01 -15.77 -12.41
N LYS A 316 18.67 -16.93 -12.33
CA LYS A 316 19.78 -17.29 -13.24
C LYS A 316 19.26 -17.67 -14.63
N MET A 317 18.20 -18.48 -14.70
CA MET A 317 17.63 -18.97 -15.96
C MET A 317 17.04 -17.84 -16.81
N PHE A 318 16.37 -16.88 -16.19
CA PHE A 318 15.66 -15.78 -16.87
C PHE A 318 16.35 -14.43 -16.75
N GLY A 319 17.62 -14.38 -16.32
CA GLY A 319 18.38 -13.14 -16.13
C GLY A 319 18.39 -12.24 -17.37
N PHE A 320 18.47 -12.83 -18.58
CA PHE A 320 18.39 -12.09 -19.84
C PHE A 320 17.03 -11.39 -20.05
N LEU A 321 15.93 -12.07 -19.67
CA LEU A 321 14.58 -11.54 -19.77
C LEU A 321 14.36 -10.46 -18.71
N LEU A 322 14.74 -10.71 -17.47
CA LEU A 322 14.65 -9.76 -16.36
C LEU A 322 15.43 -8.48 -16.64
N LYS A 323 16.63 -8.60 -17.24
CA LYS A 323 17.43 -7.45 -17.68
C LYS A 323 16.74 -6.63 -18.75
N LYS A 324 16.05 -7.28 -19.71
CA LYS A 324 15.31 -6.58 -20.76
C LYS A 324 14.14 -5.74 -20.22
N VAL A 325 13.54 -6.17 -19.11
CA VAL A 325 12.43 -5.48 -18.45
C VAL A 325 12.85 -4.75 -17.16
N SER A 326 14.16 -4.50 -16.98
CA SER A 326 14.76 -3.77 -15.85
C SER A 326 14.41 -4.34 -14.45
N LEU A 327 14.15 -5.65 -14.38
CA LEU A 327 13.83 -6.35 -13.12
C LEU A 327 14.99 -7.22 -12.59
N GLU A 328 16.17 -7.14 -13.19
CA GLU A 328 17.33 -7.99 -12.83
C GLU A 328 17.83 -7.76 -11.40
N ASN A 329 17.70 -6.55 -10.87
CA ASN A 329 18.13 -6.21 -9.52
C ASN A 329 17.05 -6.53 -8.47
N ILE A 330 15.78 -6.67 -8.88
CA ILE A 330 14.67 -6.93 -7.97
C ILE A 330 14.92 -8.23 -7.22
N ARG A 331 14.95 -8.15 -5.91
CA ARG A 331 15.04 -9.29 -5.00
C ARG A 331 13.64 -9.76 -4.63
N ILE A 332 12.79 -8.82 -4.24
CA ILE A 332 11.43 -9.12 -3.78
C ILE A 332 10.44 -8.13 -4.39
N CYS A 333 9.32 -8.65 -4.87
CA CYS A 333 8.12 -7.89 -5.16
C CYS A 333 7.08 -8.12 -4.07
N ILE A 334 6.40 -7.06 -3.64
CA ILE A 334 5.37 -7.12 -2.60
C ILE A 334 4.08 -6.52 -3.14
N SER A 335 3.03 -7.32 -3.19
CA SER A 335 1.69 -6.84 -3.55
C SER A 335 0.86 -6.60 -2.30
N GLY A 336 0.22 -5.43 -2.23
CA GLY A 336 -0.70 -5.07 -1.15
C GLY A 336 -1.83 -4.18 -1.63
N GLY A 337 -2.78 -3.91 -0.75
CA GLY A 337 -3.88 -2.97 -1.02
C GLY A 337 -5.03 -3.53 -1.85
N GLY A 338 -4.97 -4.76 -2.32
CA GLY A 338 -6.05 -5.41 -3.06
C GLY A 338 -5.75 -6.89 -3.32
N PRO A 339 -6.74 -7.64 -3.80
CA PRO A 339 -6.56 -9.04 -4.14
C PRO A 339 -5.66 -9.21 -5.38
N LEU A 340 -4.85 -10.26 -5.38
CA LEU A 340 -3.92 -10.59 -6.46
C LEU A 340 -4.23 -11.98 -7.01
N PRO A 341 -4.35 -12.17 -8.33
CA PRO A 341 -4.52 -13.50 -8.91
C PRO A 341 -3.36 -14.43 -8.53
N ALA A 342 -3.67 -15.64 -8.04
CA ALA A 342 -2.66 -16.64 -7.71
C ALA A 342 -1.74 -16.98 -8.89
N SER A 343 -2.26 -16.84 -10.13
CA SER A 343 -1.47 -17.03 -11.36
C SER A 343 -0.40 -15.95 -11.55
N THR A 344 -0.67 -14.69 -11.19
CA THR A 344 0.31 -13.59 -11.21
C THR A 344 1.39 -13.85 -10.17
N PHE A 345 0.98 -14.14 -8.92
CA PHE A 345 1.87 -14.51 -7.84
C PHE A 345 2.83 -15.64 -8.26
N ARG A 346 2.28 -16.74 -8.80
CA ARG A 346 3.05 -17.91 -9.22
C ARG A 346 4.05 -17.57 -10.32
N GLN A 347 3.66 -16.80 -11.32
CA GLN A 347 4.52 -16.53 -12.47
C GLN A 347 5.71 -15.64 -12.13
N PHE A 348 5.57 -14.64 -11.26
CA PHE A 348 6.73 -13.89 -10.77
C PHE A 348 7.71 -14.79 -10.01
N ASN A 349 7.20 -15.67 -9.14
CA ASN A 349 8.03 -16.65 -8.45
C ASN A 349 8.73 -17.63 -9.42
N GLN A 350 8.06 -18.05 -10.49
CA GLN A 350 8.62 -18.90 -11.54
C GLN A 350 9.71 -18.19 -12.36
N LEU A 351 9.59 -16.88 -12.56
CA LEU A 351 10.61 -16.03 -13.19
C LEU A 351 11.84 -15.81 -12.30
N GLY A 352 11.78 -16.21 -11.04
CA GLY A 352 12.87 -16.08 -10.09
C GLY A 352 12.88 -14.79 -9.28
N ILE A 353 11.83 -14.01 -9.34
CA ILE A 353 11.58 -12.90 -8.42
C ILE A 353 10.78 -13.44 -7.24
N ASP A 354 11.30 -13.27 -6.02
CA ASP A 354 10.52 -13.62 -4.84
C ASP A 354 9.35 -12.66 -4.75
N PHE A 355 8.15 -13.22 -4.85
CA PHE A 355 6.92 -12.44 -4.85
C PHE A 355 6.09 -12.81 -3.62
N VAL A 356 5.69 -11.81 -2.85
CA VAL A 356 4.88 -11.99 -1.65
C VAL A 356 3.67 -11.06 -1.66
N GLN A 357 2.66 -11.41 -0.89
CA GLN A 357 1.45 -10.62 -0.71
C GLN A 357 1.28 -10.31 0.78
N GLY A 358 0.78 -9.09 1.07
CA GLY A 358 0.46 -8.67 2.42
C GLY A 358 -0.95 -8.11 2.53
N TYR A 359 -1.48 -8.12 3.76
CA TYR A 359 -2.77 -7.57 4.12
C TYR A 359 -2.66 -6.64 5.31
N GLY A 360 -3.49 -5.61 5.27
CA GLY A 360 -3.67 -4.67 6.35
C GLY A 360 -4.53 -3.46 5.97
N LEU A 361 -4.72 -2.61 6.95
CA LEU A 361 -5.59 -1.44 6.90
C LEU A 361 -4.81 -0.22 7.42
N THR A 362 -5.24 0.98 7.09
CA THR A 362 -4.68 2.19 7.72
C THR A 362 -4.83 2.12 9.24
N GLU A 363 -5.95 1.59 9.72
CA GLU A 363 -6.26 1.35 11.13
C GLU A 363 -5.34 0.33 11.82
N THR A 364 -4.46 -0.33 11.05
CA THR A 364 -3.50 -1.33 11.56
C THR A 364 -2.03 -1.04 11.19
N SER A 365 -1.68 0.16 10.76
CA SER A 365 -0.33 0.78 10.64
C SER A 365 0.60 0.41 9.48
N PRO A 366 0.35 -0.33 8.39
CA PRO A 366 -0.88 -1.02 8.06
C PRO A 366 -0.80 -2.56 8.17
N ILE A 367 0.39 -3.18 8.31
CA ILE A 367 0.65 -4.61 8.03
C ILE A 367 0.21 -5.50 9.19
N VAL A 368 -0.65 -6.48 8.93
CA VAL A 368 -1.04 -7.49 9.94
C VAL A 368 -0.80 -8.92 9.49
N ALA A 369 -0.71 -9.14 8.18
CA ALA A 369 -0.31 -10.41 7.61
C ALA A 369 0.59 -10.18 6.40
N LEU A 370 1.62 -11.01 6.26
CA LEU A 370 2.58 -10.97 5.16
C LEU A 370 3.05 -12.38 4.84
N ASN A 371 3.03 -12.79 3.57
CA ASN A 371 3.57 -14.06 3.17
C ASN A 371 5.07 -14.13 3.43
N PRO A 372 5.58 -15.16 4.14
CA PRO A 372 7.01 -15.41 4.20
C PRO A 372 7.56 -15.81 2.83
N VAL A 373 8.74 -15.33 2.47
CA VAL A 373 9.37 -15.60 1.16
C VAL A 373 9.58 -17.10 0.92
N GLU A 374 9.95 -17.85 1.95
CA GLU A 374 10.30 -19.27 1.85
C GLU A 374 9.11 -20.22 2.01
N HIS A 375 8.05 -19.76 2.69
CA HIS A 375 6.88 -20.54 3.09
C HIS A 375 5.57 -19.83 2.72
N TYR A 376 5.48 -19.33 1.49
CA TYR A 376 4.28 -18.64 1.05
C TYR A 376 3.13 -19.60 0.66
N LYS A 377 1.91 -19.10 0.75
CA LYS A 377 0.71 -19.72 0.17
C LYS A 377 0.13 -18.79 -0.89
N GLU A 378 0.04 -19.25 -2.14
CA GLU A 378 -0.27 -18.44 -3.32
C GLU A 378 -1.64 -17.74 -3.28
N THR A 379 -2.60 -18.31 -2.54
CA THR A 379 -3.96 -17.80 -2.39
C THR A 379 -4.18 -17.08 -1.06
N SER A 380 -3.18 -17.07 -0.18
CA SER A 380 -3.22 -16.39 1.10
C SER A 380 -2.63 -14.98 0.99
N VAL A 381 -3.20 -14.05 1.73
CA VAL A 381 -2.63 -12.69 1.90
C VAL A 381 -1.50 -12.64 2.93
N GLY A 382 -1.10 -13.78 3.46
CA GLY A 382 0.08 -13.95 4.30
C GLY A 382 -0.21 -14.53 5.68
N LYS A 383 0.88 -14.81 6.37
CA LYS A 383 0.89 -15.28 7.76
C LYS A 383 0.79 -14.08 8.69
N VAL A 384 -0.02 -14.19 9.73
CA VAL A 384 -0.16 -13.17 10.76
C VAL A 384 1.22 -12.85 11.36
N ILE A 385 1.56 -11.55 11.47
CA ILE A 385 2.85 -11.12 12.01
C ILE A 385 2.89 -11.31 13.55
N PRO A 386 4.07 -11.45 14.15
CA PRO A 386 4.19 -11.61 15.60
C PRO A 386 3.50 -10.50 16.41
N GLN A 387 3.08 -10.80 17.64
CA GLN A 387 2.39 -9.90 18.57
C GLN A 387 1.02 -9.40 18.07
N VAL A 388 0.60 -9.72 16.84
CA VAL A 388 -0.75 -9.48 16.35
C VAL A 388 -1.60 -10.72 16.62
N GLN A 389 -2.75 -10.50 17.25
CA GLN A 389 -3.77 -11.52 17.46
C GLN A 389 -4.86 -11.31 16.42
N MET A 390 -5.30 -12.38 15.79
CA MET A 390 -6.37 -12.36 14.81
C MET A 390 -7.38 -13.47 15.13
N ARG A 391 -8.65 -13.16 15.02
CA ARG A 391 -9.74 -14.14 15.17
C ARG A 391 -10.84 -13.88 14.16
N ILE A 392 -11.60 -14.90 13.85
CA ILE A 392 -12.76 -14.83 12.97
C ILE A 392 -14.02 -14.78 13.85
N ARG A 393 -14.85 -13.75 13.66
CA ARG A 393 -16.11 -13.58 14.36
C ARG A 393 -17.24 -14.24 13.58
N GLU A 394 -18.08 -15.02 14.26
CA GLU A 394 -19.25 -15.70 13.70
C GLU A 394 -18.93 -16.47 12.42
N PRO A 395 -17.99 -17.47 12.48
CA PRO A 395 -17.61 -18.21 11.30
C PRO A 395 -18.76 -19.05 10.75
N ASP A 396 -18.90 -19.09 9.43
CA ASP A 396 -19.80 -19.98 8.71
C ASP A 396 -19.28 -21.43 8.70
N ALA A 397 -19.98 -22.34 8.00
CA ALA A 397 -19.60 -23.76 7.91
C ALA A 397 -18.21 -23.96 7.25
N GLU A 398 -17.76 -23.02 6.43
CA GLU A 398 -16.44 -23.00 5.80
C GLU A 398 -15.39 -22.26 6.64
N GLY A 399 -15.74 -21.81 7.83
CA GLY A 399 -14.84 -21.08 8.74
C GLY A 399 -14.66 -19.59 8.39
N ARG A 400 -15.45 -19.04 7.45
CA ARG A 400 -15.38 -17.65 7.01
C ARG A 400 -16.24 -16.76 7.89
N GLY A 401 -15.69 -15.65 8.33
CA GLY A 401 -16.40 -14.66 9.12
C GLY A 401 -15.64 -13.34 9.16
N GLU A 402 -16.12 -12.38 9.93
CA GLU A 402 -15.48 -11.09 10.05
C GLU A 402 -14.15 -11.19 10.80
N ILE A 403 -13.11 -10.61 10.20
CA ILE A 403 -11.76 -10.59 10.75
C ILE A 403 -11.67 -9.54 11.86
N LEU A 404 -11.29 -9.98 13.06
CA LEU A 404 -10.98 -9.11 14.19
C LEU A 404 -9.49 -9.14 14.47
N ILE A 405 -8.91 -7.96 14.77
CA ILE A 405 -7.47 -7.78 14.99
C ILE A 405 -7.21 -7.09 16.32
N ARG A 406 -6.21 -7.56 17.08
CA ARG A 406 -5.70 -6.92 18.28
C ARG A 406 -4.18 -6.98 18.31
N GLY A 407 -3.52 -5.89 18.74
CA GLY A 407 -2.07 -5.87 18.86
C GLY A 407 -1.48 -4.46 18.87
N PRO A 408 -0.16 -4.34 18.96
CA PRO A 408 0.51 -3.03 19.07
C PRO A 408 0.36 -2.16 17.82
N VAL A 409 -0.05 -2.73 16.69
CA VAL A 409 -0.22 -2.04 15.39
C VAL A 409 -1.61 -1.40 15.24
N VAL A 410 -2.57 -1.69 16.13
CA VAL A 410 -3.94 -1.20 16.05
C VAL A 410 -4.01 0.28 16.46
N MET A 411 -4.72 1.09 15.71
CA MET A 411 -4.91 2.52 15.90
C MET A 411 -5.41 2.89 17.29
N GLN A 412 -5.19 4.14 17.69
CA GLN A 412 -5.77 4.71 18.92
C GLN A 412 -7.26 5.02 18.77
N GLY A 413 -7.74 5.23 17.55
CA GLY A 413 -9.13 5.55 17.21
C GLY A 413 -9.22 6.52 16.04
N TYR A 414 -10.42 7.03 15.77
CA TYR A 414 -10.63 8.06 14.76
C TYR A 414 -10.59 9.45 15.40
N TYR A 415 -9.80 10.34 14.83
CA TYR A 415 -9.60 11.71 15.30
C TYR A 415 -10.92 12.47 15.42
N ARG A 416 -11.23 12.95 16.64
CA ARG A 416 -12.47 13.68 16.98
C ARG A 416 -13.76 12.93 16.55
N ASN A 417 -13.75 11.59 16.59
CA ASN A 417 -14.90 10.79 16.21
C ASN A 417 -15.01 9.52 17.08
N ASP A 418 -15.38 9.74 18.35
CA ASP A 418 -15.53 8.66 19.33
C ASP A 418 -16.65 7.69 18.98
N ALA A 419 -17.71 8.17 18.34
CA ALA A 419 -18.81 7.33 17.91
C ALA A 419 -18.34 6.28 16.89
N ALA A 420 -17.68 6.72 15.81
CA ALA A 420 -17.12 5.81 14.82
C ALA A 420 -16.00 4.93 15.40
N THR A 421 -15.27 5.41 16.39
CA THR A 421 -14.25 4.61 17.09
C THR A 421 -14.89 3.44 17.82
N ARG A 422 -15.93 3.70 18.61
CA ARG A 422 -16.67 2.66 19.37
C ARG A 422 -17.37 1.62 18.47
N GLU A 423 -17.74 2.01 17.24
CA GLU A 423 -18.32 1.07 16.27
C GLU A 423 -17.34 -0.03 15.84
N VAL A 424 -16.03 0.28 15.77
CA VAL A 424 -15.03 -0.62 15.20
C VAL A 424 -14.01 -1.12 16.23
N LEU A 425 -13.76 -0.38 17.30
CA LEU A 425 -12.76 -0.69 18.32
C LEU A 425 -13.44 -0.97 19.65
N SER A 426 -13.37 -2.23 20.11
CA SER A 426 -13.93 -2.65 21.39
C SER A 426 -13.06 -2.19 22.56
N GLY A 427 -13.65 -2.12 23.78
CA GLY A 427 -12.95 -1.69 24.99
C GLY A 427 -11.78 -2.59 25.39
N ASP A 428 -11.73 -3.84 24.94
CA ASP A 428 -10.62 -4.80 25.14
C ASP A 428 -9.60 -4.80 23.98
N GLY A 429 -9.70 -3.83 23.07
CA GLY A 429 -8.71 -3.55 22.02
C GLY A 429 -8.84 -4.37 20.72
N TRP A 430 -9.97 -5.04 20.49
CA TRP A 430 -10.24 -5.69 19.23
C TRP A 430 -10.81 -4.72 18.20
N LEU A 431 -10.16 -4.64 17.04
CA LEU A 431 -10.60 -3.90 15.86
C LEU A 431 -11.44 -4.80 14.96
N SER A 432 -12.68 -4.40 14.66
CA SER A 432 -13.54 -4.96 13.64
C SER A 432 -13.15 -4.39 12.28
N THR A 433 -12.60 -5.22 11.38
CA THR A 433 -12.05 -4.74 10.10
C THR A 433 -13.12 -4.49 9.04
N GLY A 434 -14.27 -5.13 9.16
CA GLY A 434 -15.29 -5.20 8.11
C GLY A 434 -14.89 -6.08 6.92
N ASP A 435 -13.69 -6.67 6.93
CA ASP A 435 -13.25 -7.65 5.95
C ASP A 435 -13.63 -9.06 6.43
N VAL A 436 -13.94 -9.95 5.49
CA VAL A 436 -14.35 -11.34 5.73
C VAL A 436 -13.28 -12.27 5.20
N GLY A 437 -12.99 -13.33 5.98
CA GLY A 437 -11.99 -14.32 5.62
C GLY A 437 -11.92 -15.44 6.63
N TYR A 438 -10.89 -16.29 6.51
CA TYR A 438 -10.61 -17.37 7.44
C TYR A 438 -9.11 -17.53 7.68
N LEU A 439 -8.76 -18.18 8.81
CA LEU A 439 -7.40 -18.55 9.15
C LEU A 439 -7.24 -20.06 9.01
N ASP A 440 -6.11 -20.51 8.47
CA ASP A 440 -5.75 -21.92 8.55
C ASP A 440 -4.98 -22.24 9.85
N HIS A 441 -4.68 -23.52 10.04
CA HIS A 441 -3.98 -24.02 11.24
C HIS A 441 -2.55 -23.49 11.42
N GLU A 442 -1.95 -22.93 10.36
CA GLU A 442 -0.63 -22.30 10.39
C GLU A 442 -0.69 -20.77 10.58
N ASN A 443 -1.88 -20.21 10.81
CA ASN A 443 -2.16 -18.76 10.90
C ASN A 443 -1.92 -17.99 9.59
N TYR A 444 -2.18 -18.60 8.43
CA TYR A 444 -2.30 -17.87 7.18
C TYR A 444 -3.72 -17.37 7.01
N LEU A 445 -3.82 -16.09 6.64
CA LEU A 445 -5.09 -15.43 6.37
C LEU A 445 -5.49 -15.57 4.90
N PHE A 446 -6.74 -15.98 4.68
CA PHE A 446 -7.38 -16.01 3.36
C PHE A 446 -8.55 -15.04 3.37
N LEU A 447 -8.50 -14.05 2.48
CA LEU A 447 -9.58 -13.07 2.32
C LEU A 447 -10.65 -13.61 1.37
N THR A 448 -11.90 -13.33 1.72
CA THR A 448 -13.07 -13.63 0.89
C THR A 448 -13.64 -12.34 0.28
N GLY A 449 -13.84 -11.29 1.08
CA GLY A 449 -14.37 -10.01 0.62
C GLY A 449 -14.71 -9.07 1.75
N ARG A 450 -15.65 -8.13 1.51
CA ARG A 450 -16.11 -7.18 2.52
C ARG A 450 -17.53 -7.47 2.97
N LYS A 451 -17.77 -7.39 4.28
CA LYS A 451 -19.09 -7.61 4.88
C LYS A 451 -20.17 -6.69 4.28
N LYS A 452 -19.83 -5.42 4.03
CA LYS A 452 -20.74 -4.42 3.47
C LYS A 452 -21.02 -4.59 1.96
N SER A 453 -20.19 -5.34 1.24
CA SER A 453 -20.33 -5.59 -0.20
C SER A 453 -21.00 -6.93 -0.50
N MET A 454 -21.25 -7.75 0.52
CA MET A 454 -21.81 -9.09 0.37
C MET A 454 -23.20 -9.04 -0.30
N ILE A 455 -23.38 -9.88 -1.30
CA ILE A 455 -24.63 -10.07 -2.03
C ILE A 455 -25.31 -11.32 -1.47
N VAL A 456 -26.58 -11.20 -1.12
CA VAL A 456 -27.40 -12.33 -0.66
C VAL A 456 -28.28 -12.81 -1.81
N THR A 457 -27.91 -13.95 -2.41
CA THR A 457 -28.62 -14.50 -3.57
C THR A 457 -29.94 -15.17 -3.21
N GLU A 458 -30.76 -15.51 -4.19
CA GLU A 458 -32.09 -16.12 -4.05
C GLU A 458 -32.08 -17.41 -3.20
N GLY A 459 -30.99 -18.17 -3.24
CA GLY A 459 -30.79 -19.36 -2.40
C GLY A 459 -30.23 -19.08 -1.01
N GLY A 460 -30.22 -17.82 -0.52
CA GLY A 460 -29.65 -17.44 0.78
C GLY A 460 -28.13 -17.62 0.85
N LYS A 461 -27.44 -17.70 -0.30
CA LYS A 461 -25.98 -17.84 -0.35
C LYS A 461 -25.31 -16.48 -0.33
N ASN A 462 -24.30 -16.35 0.52
CA ASN A 462 -23.45 -15.17 0.56
C ASN A 462 -22.43 -15.21 -0.59
N VAL A 463 -22.46 -14.19 -1.44
CA VAL A 463 -21.51 -14.01 -2.54
C VAL A 463 -20.72 -12.71 -2.31
N TYR A 464 -19.42 -12.82 -2.41
CA TYR A 464 -18.52 -11.68 -2.25
C TYR A 464 -18.09 -11.20 -3.64
N PRO A 465 -18.46 -9.97 -4.02
CA PRO A 465 -18.15 -9.41 -5.34
C PRO A 465 -16.68 -9.48 -5.70
N GLU A 466 -15.82 -9.28 -4.71
CA GLU A 466 -14.37 -9.25 -4.86
C GLU A 466 -13.82 -10.60 -5.38
N GLU A 467 -14.40 -11.73 -4.97
CA GLU A 467 -14.01 -13.07 -5.47
C GLU A 467 -14.32 -13.24 -6.97
N ILE A 468 -15.40 -12.62 -7.44
CA ILE A 468 -15.77 -12.64 -8.85
C ILE A 468 -14.89 -11.67 -9.64
N GLU A 469 -14.72 -10.43 -9.16
CA GLU A 469 -13.87 -9.40 -9.79
C GLU A 469 -12.44 -9.92 -10.01
N ASP A 470 -11.91 -10.71 -9.08
CA ASP A 470 -10.56 -11.30 -9.16
C ASP A 470 -10.36 -12.20 -10.37
N ARG A 471 -11.43 -12.85 -10.86
CA ARG A 471 -11.37 -13.70 -12.04
C ARG A 471 -11.09 -12.92 -13.32
N PHE A 472 -11.43 -11.63 -13.34
CA PHE A 472 -11.30 -10.76 -14.51
C PHE A 472 -9.96 -10.03 -14.60
N GLN A 473 -9.14 -10.00 -13.55
CA GLN A 473 -7.93 -9.18 -13.47
C GLN A 473 -6.89 -9.43 -14.57
N LEU A 474 -6.93 -10.57 -15.25
CA LEU A 474 -6.01 -10.92 -16.35
C LEU A 474 -6.67 -10.88 -17.74
N HIS A 475 -7.94 -10.49 -17.82
CA HIS A 475 -8.62 -10.25 -19.09
C HIS A 475 -8.37 -8.81 -19.55
N GLY A 476 -7.48 -8.64 -20.53
CA GLY A 476 -7.02 -7.33 -20.98
C GLY A 476 -8.13 -6.45 -21.55
N GLU A 477 -9.20 -7.04 -22.11
CA GLU A 477 -10.36 -6.34 -22.67
C GLU A 477 -11.14 -5.54 -21.63
N ILE A 478 -10.99 -5.89 -20.34
CA ILE A 478 -11.66 -5.23 -19.22
C ILE A 478 -10.64 -4.34 -18.49
N GLU A 479 -10.79 -3.02 -18.58
CA GLU A 479 -9.96 -2.08 -17.86
C GLU A 479 -10.39 -1.92 -16.40
N GLN A 480 -11.72 -1.85 -16.18
CA GLN A 480 -12.30 -1.80 -14.84
C GLN A 480 -13.55 -2.69 -14.78
N ILE A 481 -13.73 -3.36 -13.66
CA ILE A 481 -14.94 -4.13 -13.36
C ILE A 481 -15.39 -3.87 -11.94
N LEU A 482 -16.67 -3.72 -11.77
CA LEU A 482 -17.36 -3.66 -10.50
C LEU A 482 -18.49 -4.70 -10.52
N VAL A 483 -18.44 -5.64 -9.58
CA VAL A 483 -19.53 -6.59 -9.37
C VAL A 483 -20.39 -6.10 -8.21
N ARG A 484 -21.72 -6.15 -8.38
CA ARG A 484 -22.69 -5.73 -7.36
C ARG A 484 -23.98 -6.54 -7.42
N GLY A 485 -24.73 -6.49 -6.31
CA GLY A 485 -26.10 -7.01 -6.28
C GLY A 485 -27.07 -6.08 -7.02
N PHE A 486 -28.08 -6.65 -7.64
CA PHE A 486 -29.28 -5.93 -8.08
C PHE A 486 -30.52 -6.69 -7.62
N LEU A 487 -31.57 -5.98 -7.22
CA LEU A 487 -32.77 -6.59 -6.71
C LEU A 487 -33.50 -7.40 -7.80
N LEU A 488 -33.65 -8.70 -7.57
CA LEU A 488 -34.47 -9.61 -8.36
C LEU A 488 -35.92 -9.59 -7.88
N ASP A 489 -36.13 -9.69 -6.57
CA ASP A 489 -37.44 -9.64 -5.93
C ASP A 489 -37.40 -8.71 -4.71
N ARG A 490 -38.24 -7.64 -4.74
CA ARG A 490 -38.35 -6.67 -3.64
C ARG A 490 -39.01 -7.25 -2.39
N LYS A 491 -39.87 -8.29 -2.51
CA LYS A 491 -40.57 -8.88 -1.36
C LYS A 491 -39.66 -9.84 -0.60
N MET A 492 -38.85 -10.62 -1.34
CA MET A 492 -37.92 -11.59 -0.77
C MET A 492 -36.54 -11.01 -0.50
N MET A 493 -36.28 -9.75 -0.88
CA MET A 493 -34.98 -9.10 -0.75
C MET A 493 -33.83 -9.92 -1.35
N THR A 494 -34.12 -10.64 -2.45
CA THR A 494 -33.11 -11.45 -3.13
C THR A 494 -32.43 -10.67 -4.23
N GLU A 495 -31.12 -10.90 -4.36
CA GLU A 495 -30.27 -10.18 -5.29
C GLU A 495 -29.73 -11.11 -6.39
N GLY A 496 -29.71 -10.59 -7.61
CA GLY A 496 -28.91 -11.11 -8.70
C GLY A 496 -27.54 -10.44 -8.76
N ILE A 497 -26.66 -10.96 -9.59
CA ILE A 497 -25.29 -10.48 -9.73
C ILE A 497 -25.13 -9.72 -11.04
N GLU A 498 -24.74 -8.46 -10.96
CA GLU A 498 -24.45 -7.58 -12.09
C GLU A 498 -22.95 -7.27 -12.17
N ALA A 499 -22.37 -7.33 -13.37
CA ALA A 499 -21.07 -6.77 -13.68
C ALA A 499 -21.22 -5.43 -14.40
N VAL A 500 -20.63 -4.38 -13.84
CA VAL A 500 -20.47 -3.07 -14.48
C VAL A 500 -19.03 -3.00 -15.00
N VAL A 501 -18.88 -2.86 -16.32
CA VAL A 501 -17.59 -2.98 -17.00
C VAL A 501 -17.24 -1.69 -17.75
N PHE A 502 -16.03 -1.19 -17.53
CA PHE A 502 -15.39 -0.23 -18.41
C PHE A 502 -14.34 -0.96 -19.26
N PRO A 503 -14.53 -1.04 -20.59
CA PRO A 503 -13.68 -1.81 -21.48
C PRO A 503 -12.38 -1.07 -21.82
N SER A 504 -11.31 -1.81 -22.13
CA SER A 504 -10.04 -1.27 -22.61
C SER A 504 -10.07 -1.08 -24.13
N ALA A 505 -10.15 0.15 -24.60
CA ALA A 505 -10.15 0.47 -26.02
C ALA A 505 -8.89 -0.03 -26.76
N GLU A 506 -7.73 -0.02 -26.08
CA GLU A 506 -6.46 -0.51 -26.63
C GLU A 506 -6.52 -2.03 -26.88
N GLN A 507 -6.94 -2.79 -25.87
CA GLN A 507 -6.97 -4.25 -25.94
C GLN A 507 -8.10 -4.77 -26.86
N LEU A 508 -9.21 -4.04 -26.96
CA LEU A 508 -10.27 -4.34 -27.93
C LEU A 508 -9.75 -4.22 -29.36
N LYS A 509 -9.02 -3.13 -29.69
CA LYS A 509 -8.37 -2.99 -31.01
C LYS A 509 -7.37 -4.10 -31.29
N GLU A 510 -6.56 -4.48 -30.32
CA GLU A 510 -5.61 -5.59 -30.45
C GLU A 510 -6.30 -6.93 -30.70
N SER A 511 -7.51 -7.13 -30.19
CA SER A 511 -8.34 -8.32 -30.42
C SER A 511 -9.18 -8.26 -31.71
N GLY A 512 -9.04 -7.18 -32.50
CA GLY A 512 -9.79 -6.99 -33.75
C GLY A 512 -11.21 -6.46 -33.57
N THR A 513 -11.55 -5.94 -32.36
CA THR A 513 -12.86 -5.35 -32.08
C THR A 513 -12.76 -3.84 -32.17
N ASP A 514 -13.60 -3.18 -32.95
CA ASP A 514 -13.68 -1.72 -33.01
C ASP A 514 -14.31 -1.18 -31.72
N PRO A 515 -13.58 -0.36 -30.94
CA PRO A 515 -14.09 0.20 -29.69
C PRO A 515 -15.28 1.16 -29.89
N GLN A 516 -15.52 1.65 -31.12
CA GLN A 516 -16.66 2.52 -31.43
C GLN A 516 -17.94 1.72 -31.75
N ASP A 517 -17.81 0.46 -32.12
CA ASP A 517 -18.92 -0.43 -32.35
C ASP A 517 -19.43 -1.00 -31.03
N LYS A 518 -20.45 -0.37 -30.46
CA LYS A 518 -21.03 -0.76 -29.16
C LYS A 518 -21.53 -2.22 -29.13
N GLU A 519 -22.06 -2.72 -30.25
CA GLU A 519 -22.55 -4.09 -30.30
C GLU A 519 -21.40 -5.09 -30.35
N ALA A 520 -20.37 -4.86 -31.16
CA ALA A 520 -19.17 -5.67 -31.19
C ALA A 520 -18.45 -5.69 -29.84
N VAL A 521 -18.32 -4.52 -29.16
CA VAL A 521 -17.78 -4.41 -27.80
C VAL A 521 -18.61 -5.24 -26.83
N ARG A 522 -19.94 -5.12 -26.87
CA ARG A 522 -20.85 -5.87 -26.00
C ARG A 522 -20.68 -7.37 -26.17
N LEU A 523 -20.65 -7.85 -27.41
CA LEU A 523 -20.46 -9.28 -27.74
C LEU A 523 -19.09 -9.77 -27.21
N ARG A 524 -18.04 -8.98 -27.40
CA ARG A 524 -16.70 -9.34 -26.92
C ARG A 524 -16.64 -9.44 -25.39
N ILE A 525 -17.17 -8.43 -24.69
CA ILE A 525 -17.19 -8.43 -23.23
C ILE A 525 -18.10 -9.55 -22.69
N GLN A 526 -19.26 -9.80 -23.34
CA GLN A 526 -20.13 -10.91 -22.97
C GLN A 526 -19.42 -12.26 -23.08
N ALA A 527 -18.64 -12.48 -24.13
CA ALA A 527 -17.85 -13.70 -24.28
C ALA A 527 -16.84 -13.89 -23.12
N VAL A 528 -16.22 -12.81 -22.65
CA VAL A 528 -15.34 -12.85 -21.46
C VAL A 528 -16.13 -13.18 -20.20
N ILE A 529 -17.31 -12.57 -20.01
CA ILE A 529 -18.21 -12.88 -18.89
C ILE A 529 -18.62 -14.36 -18.91
N ASP A 530 -18.99 -14.89 -20.08
CA ASP A 530 -19.43 -16.29 -20.23
C ASP A 530 -18.27 -17.28 -19.96
N GLU A 531 -17.06 -16.95 -20.40
CA GLU A 531 -15.85 -17.73 -20.06
C GLU A 531 -15.65 -17.80 -18.54
N VAL A 532 -15.74 -16.66 -17.84
CA VAL A 532 -15.60 -16.62 -16.38
C VAL A 532 -16.76 -17.34 -15.70
N ASN A 533 -17.99 -17.09 -16.13
CA ASN A 533 -19.20 -17.76 -15.62
C ASN A 533 -19.14 -19.29 -15.74
N SER A 534 -18.46 -19.82 -16.75
CA SER A 534 -18.30 -21.28 -16.92
C SER A 534 -17.50 -21.93 -15.77
N ARG A 535 -16.72 -21.15 -15.04
CA ARG A 535 -15.84 -21.57 -13.93
C ARG A 535 -16.37 -21.18 -12.54
N LEU A 536 -17.48 -20.43 -12.51
CA LEU A 536 -18.13 -19.98 -11.27
C LEU A 536 -19.20 -20.99 -10.83
N LEU A 537 -19.46 -21.03 -9.53
CA LEU A 537 -20.58 -21.80 -8.98
C LEU A 537 -21.92 -21.22 -9.47
N PRO A 538 -22.98 -22.02 -9.60
CA PRO A 538 -24.25 -21.55 -10.16
C PRO A 538 -24.77 -20.25 -9.52
N TYR A 539 -24.66 -20.13 -8.19
CA TYR A 539 -25.13 -18.96 -7.44
C TYR A 539 -24.20 -17.74 -7.49
N GLN A 540 -22.99 -17.89 -8.06
CA GLN A 540 -22.00 -16.81 -8.25
C GLN A 540 -22.02 -16.23 -9.68
N LYS A 541 -22.83 -16.81 -10.59
CA LYS A 541 -22.82 -16.39 -11.99
C LYS A 541 -23.37 -15.00 -12.19
N ILE A 542 -22.68 -14.21 -13.00
CA ILE A 542 -23.12 -12.89 -13.42
C ILE A 542 -24.32 -13.06 -14.34
N GLN A 543 -25.42 -12.41 -14.00
CA GLN A 543 -26.71 -12.48 -14.69
C GLN A 543 -26.98 -11.24 -15.54
N ARG A 544 -26.34 -10.11 -15.22
CA ARG A 544 -26.49 -8.84 -15.93
C ARG A 544 -25.12 -8.24 -16.25
N LEU A 545 -24.98 -7.73 -17.48
CA LEU A 545 -23.82 -6.96 -17.91
C LEU A 545 -24.25 -5.53 -18.24
N SER A 546 -23.61 -4.56 -17.60
CA SER A 546 -23.70 -3.14 -17.91
C SER A 546 -22.32 -2.62 -18.36
N ILE A 547 -22.26 -2.02 -19.54
CA ILE A 547 -21.04 -1.41 -20.06
C ILE A 547 -21.15 0.10 -19.88
N VAL A 548 -20.13 0.71 -19.31
CA VAL A 548 -20.04 2.17 -19.09
C VAL A 548 -19.05 2.79 -20.07
N ASP A 549 -19.44 3.97 -20.60
CA ASP A 549 -18.63 4.71 -21.59
C ASP A 549 -17.52 5.56 -20.92
N GLN A 550 -17.54 5.70 -19.60
CA GLN A 550 -16.56 6.47 -18.83
C GLN A 550 -15.94 5.62 -17.74
N ALA A 551 -14.64 5.85 -17.49
CA ALA A 551 -13.94 5.18 -16.41
C ALA A 551 -14.58 5.49 -15.04
N MET A 552 -14.77 4.46 -14.24
CA MET A 552 -15.26 4.60 -12.86
C MET A 552 -14.25 5.34 -11.99
N GLU A 553 -14.74 6.21 -11.11
CA GLU A 553 -13.87 6.98 -10.23
C GLU A 553 -13.10 6.07 -9.27
N MET A 554 -11.78 6.29 -9.21
CA MET A 554 -10.88 5.53 -8.35
C MET A 554 -10.30 6.37 -7.22
N THR A 555 -9.88 5.69 -6.15
CA THR A 555 -8.99 6.27 -5.15
C THR A 555 -7.57 6.43 -5.71
N THR A 556 -6.71 7.17 -5.01
CA THR A 556 -5.28 7.29 -5.35
C THR A 556 -4.53 5.95 -5.30
N THR A 557 -5.04 4.98 -4.54
CA THR A 557 -4.57 3.59 -4.52
C THR A 557 -5.21 2.69 -5.58
N LYS A 558 -5.89 3.28 -6.58
CA LYS A 558 -6.50 2.57 -7.72
C LYS A 558 -7.61 1.58 -7.33
N LYS A 559 -8.39 1.88 -6.29
CA LYS A 559 -9.63 1.17 -5.94
C LYS A 559 -10.84 1.94 -6.45
N ILE A 560 -11.81 1.23 -7.04
CA ILE A 560 -13.07 1.83 -7.52
C ILE A 560 -13.88 2.34 -6.30
N LYS A 561 -14.36 3.58 -6.39
CA LYS A 561 -15.27 4.16 -5.40
C LYS A 561 -16.68 3.62 -5.60
N ARG A 562 -16.97 2.42 -5.07
CA ARG A 562 -18.23 1.68 -5.28
C ARG A 562 -19.48 2.54 -5.05
N PHE A 563 -19.46 3.43 -4.05
CA PHE A 563 -20.60 4.30 -3.70
C PHE A 563 -20.92 5.40 -4.74
N LYS A 564 -20.01 5.65 -5.69
CA LYS A 564 -20.21 6.62 -6.78
C LYS A 564 -20.68 6.00 -8.09
N VAL A 565 -20.69 4.69 -8.18
CA VAL A 565 -21.20 4.00 -9.36
C VAL A 565 -22.72 3.90 -9.18
N SER A 566 -23.44 4.86 -9.78
CA SER A 566 -24.90 4.94 -9.70
C SER A 566 -25.57 3.67 -10.24
N THR A 567 -26.66 3.33 -9.59
CA THR A 567 -27.57 2.23 -9.96
C THR A 567 -28.30 2.52 -11.26
#